data_60db7401312ee49433b27c4d0e3dc8ed
#
_entry.id   60db7401312ee49433b27c4d0e3dc8ed
#
_cell.length_a   1.000
_cell.length_b   1.000
_cell.length_c   1.000
_cell.angle_alpha   90.00
_cell.angle_beta   90.00
_cell.angle_gamma   90.00
#
_symmetry.space_group_name_H-M   'P 1'
#
loop_
_entity.id
_entity.type
_entity.pdbx_description
1 polymer ?
#
loop_
_entity_poly.entity_id
_entity_poly.type
_entity_poly.pdbx_seq_one_letter_code
_entity_poly.pdbx_strand_id
1 'polypeptide(L)'
;MKRYRFLFLLLAALSMTSCLDEHPKDQLDEDAIYGSASDIYINAVASLYNYIGGANESEGIQGTCRGIYDYNTLTTDEAMIPIRGGDWYDGGLWNAMYQHRWSADDQSLYDTWKYLYKVIVLANKSLDIISNKSALLSAAQQEEYRAEIRAIRAMFYYYAMDMFGRVPLVLSSAEQLHSSLFQGQTDRSSIFQFVFQELQQVLPSLPDQHSNKEGNYYGRITQPVVNFLLAKLALNAEIYMYDDWTQGYASRPKGSDIHFSVPASDASLRNGDKVDCRKLNAWETCIYYCDKLAEEGYVLESDDSFNFSTHNETSKENIFTIPMDKNIYTNQFHYLFRSYHYTHGGALGWGSENGTCATISTMKANHYGEVDEDARCKMNFVAGVVKVDGHELLMDNGKPLEYQPFEVAQNLTNSKFVKTAGARMEKYEVDRTSYMDGKLQSNDIVLFRYADALLMKAEAKVRNGENGDEELNRIRARVGMPYRKATLDNILEERLLELVWEGWRRQDLIRFGKFTGAYDLRTPLQGESSGYTTVFPIPQKCIDLNSELVQNKGYVNILK
;
A
#
# COMPACT_ATOMS: atom_id res chain seq x y z
N MET A 1 48.15 -61.12 20.37
CA MET A 1 46.97 -60.57 19.60
C MET A 1 45.88 -59.89 20.48
N LYS A 2 45.64 -60.27 21.72
CA LYS A 2 44.63 -59.62 22.61
C LYS A 2 44.97 -58.19 23.07
N ARG A 3 46.23 -57.83 23.23
CA ARG A 3 46.66 -56.47 23.67
C ARG A 3 46.52 -55.38 22.62
N TYR A 4 46.65 -55.73 21.33
CA TYR A 4 46.47 -54.75 20.25
C TYR A 4 44.98 -54.48 19.89
N ARG A 5 44.07 -55.39 20.21
CA ARG A 5 42.62 -55.17 20.05
C ARG A 5 42.09 -54.18 21.08
N PHE A 6 42.68 -54.13 22.28
CA PHE A 6 42.28 -53.15 23.32
C PHE A 6 42.78 -51.75 22.99
N LEU A 7 43.98 -51.64 22.40
CA LEU A 7 44.53 -50.35 21.97
C LEU A 7 43.76 -49.75 20.80
N PHE A 8 43.29 -50.57 19.86
CA PHE A 8 42.47 -50.15 18.71
C PHE A 8 41.06 -49.71 19.15
N LEU A 9 40.47 -50.33 20.16
CA LEU A 9 39.19 -49.92 20.74
C LEU A 9 39.31 -48.65 21.54
N LEU A 10 40.43 -48.40 22.21
CA LEU A 10 40.67 -47.14 22.94
C LEU A 10 40.94 -45.96 21.98
N LEU A 11 41.66 -46.19 20.87
CA LEU A 11 41.84 -45.16 19.82
C LEU A 11 40.51 -44.88 19.07
N ALA A 12 39.66 -45.88 18.81
CA ALA A 12 38.36 -45.69 18.18
C ALA A 12 37.36 -44.97 19.12
N ALA A 13 37.47 -45.16 20.46
CA ALA A 13 36.66 -44.44 21.43
C ALA A 13 37.12 -42.98 21.61
N LEU A 14 38.41 -42.67 21.46
CA LEU A 14 38.95 -41.31 21.48
C LEU A 14 38.65 -40.51 20.18
N SER A 15 38.40 -41.19 19.05
CA SER A 15 37.99 -40.52 17.82
C SER A 15 36.49 -40.22 17.72
N MET A 16 35.66 -40.74 18.65
CA MET A 16 34.23 -40.43 18.72
C MET A 16 33.91 -39.27 19.67
N THR A 17 34.88 -38.68 20.34
CA THR A 17 34.75 -37.44 21.12
C THR A 17 35.32 -36.22 20.39
N SER A 18 35.64 -36.35 19.10
CA SER A 18 35.87 -35.19 18.23
C SER A 18 34.53 -34.51 18.04
N CYS A 19 34.31 -33.50 18.83
CA CYS A 19 33.17 -32.65 18.86
C CYS A 19 32.72 -32.24 17.46
N LEU A 20 31.52 -32.55 17.15
CA LEU A 20 30.70 -31.82 16.18
C LEU A 20 30.30 -30.45 16.74
N ASP A 21 31.25 -29.67 17.26
CA ASP A 21 31.17 -28.21 17.30
C ASP A 21 31.76 -27.70 15.98
N GLU A 22 31.13 -28.10 14.89
CA GLU A 22 31.24 -27.34 13.65
C GLU A 22 30.49 -26.05 13.84
N HIS A 23 31.18 -25.03 14.33
CA HIS A 23 30.76 -23.64 14.02
C HIS A 23 31.05 -23.43 12.54
N PRO A 24 30.03 -23.34 11.69
CA PRO A 24 30.21 -23.03 10.28
C PRO A 24 30.94 -21.68 10.23
N LYS A 25 32.14 -21.65 9.65
CA LYS A 25 32.96 -20.41 9.59
C LYS A 25 32.31 -19.30 8.79
N ASP A 26 31.17 -19.59 8.13
CA ASP A 26 30.40 -18.70 7.29
C ASP A 26 29.03 -18.31 7.90
N GLN A 27 28.68 -18.72 9.11
CA GLN A 27 27.53 -18.21 9.84
C GLN A 27 27.98 -17.12 10.82
N LEU A 28 27.44 -15.90 10.60
CA LEU A 28 27.57 -14.84 11.61
C LEU A 28 26.89 -15.31 12.89
N ASP A 29 27.60 -15.26 14.00
CA ASP A 29 27.04 -15.54 15.33
C ASP A 29 25.95 -14.50 15.62
N GLU A 30 24.83 -14.92 16.20
CA GLU A 30 23.72 -14.04 16.57
C GLU A 30 24.20 -12.89 17.47
N ASP A 31 25.19 -13.14 18.35
CA ASP A 31 25.81 -12.12 19.19
C ASP A 31 26.66 -11.12 18.38
N ALA A 32 27.19 -11.50 17.22
CA ALA A 32 27.88 -10.58 16.32
C ALA A 32 26.90 -9.70 15.52
N ILE A 33 25.69 -10.22 15.23
CA ILE A 33 24.65 -9.48 14.48
C ILE A 33 23.91 -8.49 15.39
N TYR A 34 23.73 -8.81 16.67
CA TYR A 34 22.94 -8.06 17.65
C TYR A 34 23.77 -7.67 18.89
N GLY A 35 25.03 -7.31 18.69
CA GLY A 35 25.98 -7.05 19.77
C GLY A 35 25.84 -5.70 20.47
N SER A 36 25.12 -4.77 19.88
CA SER A 36 24.88 -3.42 20.44
C SER A 36 23.45 -2.93 20.18
N ALA A 37 23.02 -1.88 20.87
CA ALA A 37 21.73 -1.23 20.64
C ALA A 37 21.56 -0.74 19.20
N SER A 38 22.65 -0.25 18.58
CA SER A 38 22.65 0.16 17.16
C SER A 38 22.45 -1.02 16.23
N ASP A 39 23.15 -2.13 16.46
CA ASP A 39 23.03 -3.34 15.64
C ASP A 39 21.62 -3.94 15.75
N ILE A 40 21.04 -3.95 16.95
CA ILE A 40 19.66 -4.39 17.18
C ILE A 40 18.70 -3.49 16.39
N TYR A 41 18.86 -2.16 16.45
CA TYR A 41 18.02 -1.26 15.68
C TYR A 41 18.11 -1.52 14.17
N ILE A 42 19.32 -1.56 13.63
CA ILE A 42 19.56 -1.75 12.18
C ILE A 42 18.99 -3.10 11.70
N ASN A 43 19.26 -4.17 12.41
CA ASN A 43 18.97 -5.53 11.94
C ASN A 43 17.56 -6.02 12.31
N ALA A 44 16.94 -5.53 13.39
CA ALA A 44 15.62 -5.96 13.82
C ALA A 44 14.51 -4.94 13.54
N VAL A 45 14.81 -3.63 13.50
CA VAL A 45 13.80 -2.59 13.28
C VAL A 45 13.91 -2.00 11.89
N ALA A 46 15.06 -1.37 11.58
CA ALA A 46 15.26 -0.67 10.32
C ALA A 46 15.14 -1.60 9.09
N SER A 47 15.57 -2.87 9.23
CA SER A 47 15.43 -3.87 8.16
C SER A 47 13.98 -4.11 7.70
N LEU A 48 12.98 -3.89 8.57
CA LEU A 48 11.57 -4.04 8.22
C LEU A 48 11.10 -2.93 7.27
N TYR A 49 11.65 -1.73 7.37
CA TYR A 49 11.31 -0.61 6.50
C TYR A 49 11.70 -0.85 5.03
N ASN A 50 12.74 -1.66 4.79
CA ASN A 50 13.14 -2.04 3.43
C ASN A 50 12.04 -2.79 2.66
N TYR A 51 11.06 -3.36 3.37
CA TYR A 51 9.95 -4.08 2.77
C TYR A 51 8.72 -3.19 2.54
N ILE A 52 8.69 -1.94 3.00
CA ILE A 52 7.55 -1.04 2.75
C ILE A 52 7.59 -0.59 1.28
N GLY A 53 8.76 -0.21 0.77
CA GLY A 53 8.99 0.03 -0.65
C GLY A 53 9.18 -1.26 -1.41
N GLY A 54 10.37 -1.79 -1.41
CA GLY A 54 10.74 -3.03 -2.09
C GLY A 54 11.48 -2.82 -3.41
N ALA A 55 12.35 -3.78 -3.73
CA ALA A 55 13.18 -3.78 -4.93
C ALA A 55 12.69 -4.76 -6.00
N ASN A 56 11.71 -5.61 -5.69
CA ASN A 56 11.24 -6.68 -6.56
C ASN A 56 9.75 -6.51 -6.89
N GLU A 57 9.32 -7.12 -7.99
CA GLU A 57 7.90 -7.21 -8.34
C GLU A 57 7.11 -7.87 -7.21
N SER A 58 5.89 -7.40 -6.98
CA SER A 58 4.97 -7.84 -5.92
C SER A 58 5.47 -7.66 -4.48
N GLU A 59 6.69 -7.19 -4.27
CA GLU A 59 7.25 -6.91 -2.94
C GLU A 59 7.34 -5.39 -2.74
N GLY A 60 6.36 -4.80 -2.08
CA GLY A 60 6.23 -3.37 -1.78
C GLY A 60 4.76 -2.97 -1.67
N ILE A 61 4.46 -2.03 -0.79
CA ILE A 61 3.12 -1.46 -0.69
C ILE A 61 2.82 -0.59 -1.91
N GLN A 62 3.82 0.19 -2.33
CA GLN A 62 3.79 0.97 -3.56
C GLN A 62 5.17 0.94 -4.23
N GLY A 63 5.28 1.52 -5.41
CA GLY A 63 6.52 1.64 -6.18
C GLY A 63 6.78 0.48 -7.13
N THR A 64 6.45 -0.75 -6.76
CA THR A 64 6.65 -1.94 -7.57
C THR A 64 5.41 -2.31 -8.39
N CYS A 65 5.57 -3.16 -9.42
CA CYS A 65 4.47 -3.68 -10.21
C CYS A 65 4.01 -5.07 -9.76
N ARG A 66 2.85 -5.51 -10.25
CA ARG A 66 2.21 -6.83 -10.00
C ARG A 66 1.89 -7.12 -8.54
N GLY A 67 1.78 -6.10 -7.70
CA GLY A 67 1.48 -6.21 -6.29
C GLY A 67 0.32 -5.33 -5.85
N ILE A 68 0.35 -4.93 -4.58
CA ILE A 68 -0.74 -4.21 -3.90
C ILE A 68 -1.18 -2.96 -4.67
N TYR A 69 -0.22 -2.16 -5.16
CA TYR A 69 -0.53 -0.94 -5.90
C TYR A 69 -1.35 -1.22 -7.18
N ASP A 70 -0.95 -2.20 -7.97
CA ASP A 70 -1.65 -2.53 -9.21
C ASP A 70 -3.04 -3.09 -8.94
N TYR A 71 -3.21 -3.93 -7.91
CA TYR A 71 -4.53 -4.39 -7.51
C TYR A 71 -5.44 -3.25 -7.00
N ASN A 72 -4.87 -2.22 -6.39
CA ASN A 72 -5.64 -1.06 -5.92
C ASN A 72 -5.95 -0.03 -7.00
N THR A 73 -5.20 -0.02 -8.10
CA THR A 73 -5.32 0.94 -9.20
C THR A 73 -5.95 0.33 -10.45
N LEU A 74 -5.41 -0.79 -10.94
CA LEU A 74 -5.77 -1.37 -12.25
C LEU A 74 -7.05 -2.22 -12.23
N THR A 75 -7.62 -2.48 -11.06
CA THR A 75 -8.92 -3.15 -10.92
C THR A 75 -10.09 -2.16 -10.90
N THR A 76 -9.84 -0.89 -11.18
CA THR A 76 -10.76 0.22 -10.93
C THR A 76 -11.10 1.01 -12.20
N ASP A 77 -11.92 2.04 -12.05
CA ASP A 77 -12.21 3.03 -13.08
C ASP A 77 -11.08 4.06 -13.28
N GLU A 78 -9.95 3.93 -12.54
CA GLU A 78 -8.86 4.90 -12.57
C GLU A 78 -7.89 4.70 -13.73
N ALA A 79 -7.34 3.50 -13.86
CA ALA A 79 -6.27 3.20 -14.81
C ALA A 79 -6.34 1.78 -15.33
N MET A 80 -5.64 1.53 -16.44
CA MET A 80 -5.53 0.21 -17.03
C MET A 80 -4.22 0.04 -17.79
N ILE A 81 -3.87 -1.22 -18.10
CA ILE A 81 -2.79 -1.58 -19.02
C ILE A 81 -3.40 -2.33 -20.21
N PRO A 82 -3.57 -1.68 -21.37
CA PRO A 82 -4.07 -2.32 -22.58
C PRO A 82 -3.04 -3.28 -23.20
N ILE A 83 -3.49 -4.32 -23.89
CA ILE A 83 -2.65 -5.10 -24.81
C ILE A 83 -2.30 -4.21 -26.00
N ARG A 84 -1.01 -3.95 -26.23
CA ARG A 84 -0.49 -3.04 -27.27
C ARG A 84 0.26 -3.81 -28.36
N GLY A 85 -0.47 -4.59 -29.16
CA GLY A 85 0.13 -5.46 -30.16
C GLY A 85 0.73 -6.70 -29.49
N GLY A 86 2.05 -6.88 -29.56
CA GLY A 86 2.75 -7.96 -28.85
C GLY A 86 3.08 -7.64 -27.40
N ASP A 87 2.96 -6.36 -26.97
CA ASP A 87 3.35 -5.90 -25.65
C ASP A 87 2.17 -5.97 -24.67
N TRP A 88 2.49 -6.18 -23.38
CA TRP A 88 1.53 -6.12 -22.26
C TRP A 88 0.43 -7.20 -22.29
N TYR A 89 0.65 -8.30 -23.00
CA TYR A 89 -0.24 -9.46 -22.90
C TYR A 89 -0.06 -10.19 -21.57
N ASP A 90 1.18 -10.47 -21.17
CA ASP A 90 1.58 -11.09 -19.88
C ASP A 90 0.65 -12.23 -19.45
N GLY A 91 0.35 -13.16 -20.38
CA GLY A 91 -0.60 -14.24 -20.10
C GLY A 91 -2.04 -13.81 -19.86
N GLY A 92 -2.37 -12.53 -20.11
CA GLY A 92 -3.70 -11.94 -19.86
C GLY A 92 -3.85 -11.29 -18.49
N LEU A 93 -2.78 -11.20 -17.69
CA LEU A 93 -2.79 -10.68 -16.31
C LEU A 93 -3.50 -9.33 -16.17
N TRP A 94 -3.06 -8.33 -16.93
CA TRP A 94 -3.56 -6.96 -16.81
C TRP A 94 -5.03 -6.84 -17.20
N ASN A 95 -5.44 -7.59 -18.23
CA ASN A 95 -6.82 -7.65 -18.66
C ASN A 95 -7.69 -8.39 -17.63
N ALA A 96 -7.18 -9.45 -17.03
CA ALA A 96 -7.85 -10.16 -15.94
C ALA A 96 -8.04 -9.26 -14.71
N MET A 97 -7.02 -8.47 -14.33
CA MET A 97 -7.16 -7.47 -13.26
C MET A 97 -8.28 -6.48 -13.54
N TYR A 98 -8.27 -5.84 -14.70
CA TYR A 98 -9.28 -4.84 -15.06
C TYR A 98 -10.70 -5.44 -15.14
N GLN A 99 -10.84 -6.69 -15.60
CA GLN A 99 -12.12 -7.39 -15.74
C GLN A 99 -12.58 -8.13 -14.47
N HIS A 100 -11.83 -8.08 -13.37
CA HIS A 100 -12.04 -8.85 -12.14
C HIS A 100 -12.05 -10.38 -12.37
N ARG A 101 -11.28 -10.85 -13.35
CA ARG A 101 -11.19 -12.27 -13.73
C ARG A 101 -9.96 -12.98 -13.16
N TRP A 102 -9.46 -12.48 -12.04
CA TRP A 102 -8.39 -13.14 -11.31
C TRP A 102 -8.83 -14.51 -10.76
N SER A 103 -7.86 -15.36 -10.54
CA SER A 103 -8.07 -16.71 -10.02
C SER A 103 -7.17 -17.00 -8.83
N ALA A 104 -7.46 -18.10 -8.11
CA ALA A 104 -6.61 -18.57 -7.01
C ALA A 104 -5.22 -19.05 -7.50
N ASP A 105 -5.05 -19.31 -8.79
CA ASP A 105 -3.80 -19.77 -9.40
C ASP A 105 -2.90 -18.61 -9.87
N ASP A 106 -3.33 -17.36 -9.74
CA ASP A 106 -2.58 -16.20 -10.20
C ASP A 106 -1.29 -16.04 -9.37
N GLN A 107 -0.15 -16.07 -10.07
CA GLN A 107 1.16 -15.97 -9.42
C GLN A 107 1.35 -14.65 -8.68
N SER A 108 0.85 -13.54 -9.22
CA SER A 108 0.95 -12.21 -8.58
C SER A 108 0.17 -12.13 -7.26
N LEU A 109 -0.98 -12.80 -7.14
CA LEU A 109 -1.71 -12.91 -5.86
C LEU A 109 -0.94 -13.76 -4.85
N TYR A 110 -0.35 -14.88 -5.30
CA TYR A 110 0.49 -15.71 -4.44
C TYR A 110 1.73 -14.96 -3.93
N ASP A 111 2.41 -14.23 -4.81
CA ASP A 111 3.59 -13.45 -4.44
C ASP A 111 3.24 -12.29 -3.49
N THR A 112 2.09 -11.62 -3.72
CA THR A 112 1.57 -10.59 -2.81
C THR A 112 1.24 -11.16 -1.42
N TRP A 113 0.55 -12.31 -1.35
CA TRP A 113 0.30 -12.99 -0.09
C TRP A 113 1.60 -13.33 0.64
N LYS A 114 2.53 -13.95 -0.08
CA LYS A 114 3.84 -14.34 0.46
C LYS A 114 4.63 -13.13 0.98
N TYR A 115 4.61 -12.02 0.25
CA TYR A 115 5.23 -10.79 0.67
C TYR A 115 4.65 -10.25 1.99
N LEU A 116 3.31 -10.15 2.09
CA LEU A 116 2.65 -9.66 3.29
C LEU A 116 3.00 -10.52 4.50
N TYR A 117 2.92 -11.83 4.36
CA TYR A 117 3.24 -12.74 5.45
C TYR A 117 4.72 -12.81 5.79
N LYS A 118 5.62 -12.65 4.80
CA LYS A 118 7.06 -12.51 5.03
C LYS A 118 7.35 -11.38 6.04
N VAL A 119 6.74 -10.22 5.87
CA VAL A 119 6.97 -9.08 6.76
C VAL A 119 6.32 -9.29 8.13
N ILE A 120 5.12 -9.85 8.20
CA ILE A 120 4.47 -10.22 9.46
C ILE A 120 5.36 -11.18 10.28
N VAL A 121 5.90 -12.21 9.61
CA VAL A 121 6.82 -13.19 10.22
C VAL A 121 8.11 -12.52 10.72
N LEU A 122 8.70 -11.66 9.90
CA LEU A 122 9.92 -10.93 10.28
C LEU A 122 9.64 -9.99 11.46
N ALA A 123 8.50 -9.32 11.50
CA ALA A 123 8.11 -8.47 12.63
C ALA A 123 7.97 -9.28 13.93
N ASN A 124 7.35 -10.47 13.89
CA ASN A 124 7.29 -11.36 15.05
C ASN A 124 8.70 -11.75 15.53
N LYS A 125 9.59 -12.15 14.60
CA LYS A 125 10.99 -12.47 14.92
C LYS A 125 11.74 -11.27 15.52
N SER A 126 11.52 -10.08 14.98
CA SER A 126 12.10 -8.84 15.52
C SER A 126 11.65 -8.57 16.95
N LEU A 127 10.37 -8.80 17.28
CA LEU A 127 9.87 -8.68 18.66
C LEU A 127 10.57 -9.67 19.63
N ASP A 128 10.86 -10.89 19.17
CA ASP A 128 11.60 -11.86 19.96
C ASP A 128 13.05 -11.40 20.18
N ILE A 129 13.70 -10.85 19.14
CA ILE A 129 15.06 -10.30 19.26
C ILE A 129 15.10 -9.16 20.28
N ILE A 130 14.17 -8.19 20.20
CA ILE A 130 14.07 -7.10 21.20
C ILE A 130 13.91 -7.67 22.62
N SER A 131 13.15 -8.76 22.77
CA SER A 131 12.94 -9.40 24.06
C SER A 131 14.21 -10.08 24.58
N ASN A 132 14.85 -10.88 23.71
CA ASN A 132 16.04 -11.68 24.07
C ASN A 132 17.27 -10.81 24.32
N LYS A 133 17.39 -9.67 23.62
CA LYS A 133 18.52 -8.73 23.73
C LYS A 133 18.18 -7.49 24.59
N SER A 134 17.13 -7.56 25.40
CA SER A 134 16.64 -6.43 26.21
C SER A 134 17.70 -5.83 27.14
N ALA A 135 18.64 -6.62 27.61
CA ALA A 135 19.76 -6.14 28.47
C ALA A 135 20.69 -5.12 27.76
N LEU A 136 20.70 -5.10 26.41
CA LEU A 136 21.50 -4.16 25.60
C LEU A 136 20.75 -2.87 25.28
N LEU A 137 19.46 -2.76 25.62
CA LEU A 137 18.58 -1.63 25.31
C LEU A 137 18.13 -0.94 26.59
N SER A 138 18.04 0.39 26.55
CA SER A 138 17.32 1.14 27.59
C SER A 138 15.82 0.82 27.54
N ALA A 139 15.12 1.07 28.64
CA ALA A 139 13.66 0.87 28.71
C ALA A 139 12.92 1.68 27.62
N ALA A 140 13.33 2.92 27.37
CA ALA A 140 12.75 3.76 26.32
C ALA A 140 12.97 3.18 24.91
N GLN A 141 14.18 2.68 24.61
CA GLN A 141 14.47 2.03 23.33
C GLN A 141 13.64 0.75 23.14
N GLN A 142 13.51 -0.06 24.19
CA GLN A 142 12.68 -1.27 24.13
C GLN A 142 11.22 -0.92 23.80
N GLU A 143 10.67 0.10 24.44
CA GLU A 143 9.30 0.55 24.24
C GLU A 143 9.09 1.11 22.83
N GLU A 144 9.95 2.04 22.38
CA GLU A 144 9.89 2.64 21.04
C GLU A 144 10.04 1.58 19.94
N TYR A 145 11.06 0.72 20.03
CA TYR A 145 11.32 -0.29 18.99
C TYR A 145 10.20 -1.33 18.90
N ARG A 146 9.66 -1.77 20.06
CA ARG A 146 8.47 -2.65 20.07
C ARG A 146 7.27 -1.97 19.45
N ALA A 147 7.04 -0.67 19.74
CA ALA A 147 5.93 0.09 19.17
C ALA A 147 6.04 0.20 17.65
N GLU A 148 7.22 0.52 17.12
CA GLU A 148 7.44 0.56 15.66
C GLU A 148 7.20 -0.79 14.98
N ILE A 149 7.78 -1.87 15.51
CA ILE A 149 7.63 -3.22 14.95
C ILE A 149 6.16 -3.65 14.97
N ARG A 150 5.45 -3.40 16.07
CA ARG A 150 4.02 -3.71 16.21
C ARG A 150 3.18 -2.88 15.24
N ALA A 151 3.49 -1.60 15.04
CA ALA A 151 2.80 -0.75 14.08
C ALA A 151 3.03 -1.21 12.63
N ILE A 152 4.26 -1.59 12.25
CA ILE A 152 4.55 -2.19 10.95
C ILE A 152 3.74 -3.48 10.77
N ARG A 153 3.77 -4.40 11.74
CA ARG A 153 2.99 -5.64 11.68
C ARG A 153 1.50 -5.38 11.51
N ALA A 154 0.95 -4.43 12.27
CA ALA A 154 -0.46 -4.04 12.16
C ALA A 154 -0.80 -3.46 10.78
N MET A 155 0.07 -2.63 10.21
CA MET A 155 -0.08 -2.09 8.86
C MET A 155 -0.09 -3.23 7.81
N PHE A 156 0.79 -4.23 7.93
CA PHE A 156 0.79 -5.37 7.01
C PHE A 156 -0.45 -6.25 7.17
N TYR A 157 -0.99 -6.43 8.38
CA TYR A 157 -2.29 -7.07 8.59
C TYR A 157 -3.45 -6.26 8.00
N TYR A 158 -3.38 -4.93 8.05
CA TYR A 158 -4.36 -4.08 7.38
C TYR A 158 -4.42 -4.38 5.88
N TYR A 159 -3.26 -4.43 5.19
CA TYR A 159 -3.24 -4.77 3.76
C TYR A 159 -3.64 -6.22 3.50
N ALA A 160 -3.27 -7.17 4.36
CA ALA A 160 -3.66 -8.57 4.22
C ALA A 160 -5.18 -8.75 4.31
N MET A 161 -5.85 -8.13 5.30
CA MET A 161 -7.30 -8.22 5.42
C MET A 161 -8.05 -7.43 4.35
N ASP A 162 -7.50 -6.30 3.89
CA ASP A 162 -8.11 -5.51 2.81
C ASP A 162 -8.11 -6.29 1.50
N MET A 163 -7.02 -6.97 1.19
CA MET A 163 -6.90 -7.76 -0.04
C MET A 163 -7.61 -9.11 0.05
N PHE A 164 -7.41 -9.87 1.13
CA PHE A 164 -7.82 -11.27 1.19
C PHE A 164 -8.97 -11.56 2.16
N GLY A 165 -9.46 -10.55 2.86
CA GLY A 165 -10.58 -10.67 3.80
C GLY A 165 -10.20 -11.45 5.06
N ARG A 166 -10.51 -12.76 5.08
CA ARG A 166 -10.18 -13.66 6.19
C ARG A 166 -8.75 -14.17 6.01
N VAL A 167 -7.91 -13.95 7.01
CA VAL A 167 -6.48 -14.32 6.97
C VAL A 167 -6.02 -14.90 8.30
N PRO A 168 -4.97 -15.75 8.32
CA PRO A 168 -4.39 -16.25 9.58
C PRO A 168 -3.84 -15.12 10.45
N LEU A 169 -4.17 -15.10 11.73
CA LEU A 169 -3.61 -14.17 12.71
C LEU A 169 -2.48 -14.85 13.50
N VAL A 170 -1.24 -14.63 13.09
CA VAL A 170 -0.02 -15.21 13.67
C VAL A 170 0.77 -14.14 14.39
N LEU A 171 0.89 -14.24 15.72
CA LEU A 171 1.50 -13.21 16.58
C LEU A 171 2.80 -13.65 17.25
N SER A 172 3.22 -14.89 17.03
CA SER A 172 4.44 -15.47 17.61
C SER A 172 5.28 -16.12 16.52
N SER A 173 6.62 -15.97 16.60
CA SER A 173 7.54 -16.65 15.68
C SER A 173 7.58 -18.16 15.91
N ALA A 174 7.32 -18.63 17.14
CA ALA A 174 7.28 -20.05 17.48
C ALA A 174 6.13 -20.80 16.78
N GLU A 175 5.00 -20.15 16.57
CA GLU A 175 3.84 -20.72 15.87
C GLU A 175 4.13 -21.03 14.40
N GLN A 176 5.15 -20.40 13.83
CA GLN A 176 5.50 -20.52 12.40
C GLN A 176 6.47 -21.69 12.12
N LEU A 177 7.15 -22.18 13.14
CA LEU A 177 8.21 -23.21 12.99
C LEU A 177 7.66 -24.65 13.09
N HIS A 178 6.44 -24.83 13.54
CA HIS A 178 5.85 -26.16 13.74
C HIS A 178 4.64 -26.38 12.84
N SER A 179 4.74 -27.32 11.92
CA SER A 179 3.63 -27.71 11.02
C SER A 179 2.37 -28.19 11.75
N SER A 180 2.47 -28.59 13.01
CA SER A 180 1.34 -28.93 13.88
C SER A 180 0.55 -27.72 14.39
N LEU A 181 1.03 -26.51 14.12
CA LEU A 181 0.43 -25.24 14.53
C LEU A 181 -0.09 -24.42 13.35
N PHE A 182 -0.35 -25.06 12.20
CA PHE A 182 -1.02 -24.37 11.10
C PHE A 182 -2.34 -23.80 11.58
N GLN A 183 -2.47 -22.47 11.46
CA GLN A 183 -3.68 -21.78 11.83
C GLN A 183 -4.57 -21.59 10.61
N GLY A 184 -5.88 -21.79 10.81
CA GLY A 184 -6.89 -21.36 9.87
C GLY A 184 -7.02 -19.83 9.84
N GLN A 185 -7.92 -19.37 8.98
CA GLN A 185 -8.22 -17.94 8.87
C GLN A 185 -9.01 -17.45 10.08
N THR A 186 -8.68 -16.25 10.51
CA THR A 186 -9.46 -15.45 11.45
C THR A 186 -10.45 -14.58 10.66
N ASP A 187 -11.63 -14.33 11.19
CA ASP A 187 -12.63 -13.48 10.55
C ASP A 187 -12.10 -12.06 10.36
N ARG A 188 -12.50 -11.42 9.25
CA ARG A 188 -12.02 -10.08 8.89
C ARG A 188 -12.27 -9.05 9.98
N SER A 189 -13.45 -9.10 10.60
CA SER A 189 -13.81 -8.21 11.72
C SER A 189 -12.86 -8.36 12.92
N SER A 190 -12.44 -9.58 13.22
CA SER A 190 -11.49 -9.85 14.31
C SER A 190 -10.08 -9.35 13.97
N ILE A 191 -9.62 -9.53 12.73
CA ILE A 191 -8.35 -8.95 12.24
C ILE A 191 -8.42 -7.42 12.32
N PHE A 192 -9.51 -6.82 11.86
CA PHE A 192 -9.71 -5.37 11.92
C PHE A 192 -9.64 -4.85 13.37
N GLN A 193 -10.34 -5.49 14.29
CA GLN A 193 -10.31 -5.12 15.71
C GLN A 193 -8.89 -5.25 16.29
N PHE A 194 -8.19 -6.32 15.96
CA PHE A 194 -6.79 -6.50 16.35
C PHE A 194 -5.92 -5.35 15.83
N VAL A 195 -5.97 -5.06 14.52
CA VAL A 195 -5.17 -4.00 13.91
C VAL A 195 -5.46 -2.64 14.54
N PHE A 196 -6.74 -2.31 14.72
CA PHE A 196 -7.14 -1.04 15.31
C PHE A 196 -6.66 -0.89 16.75
N GLN A 197 -6.85 -1.91 17.57
CA GLN A 197 -6.41 -1.93 18.98
C GLN A 197 -4.89 -1.91 19.11
N GLU A 198 -4.17 -2.67 18.25
CA GLU A 198 -2.72 -2.71 18.24
C GLU A 198 -2.14 -1.33 17.94
N LEU A 199 -2.66 -0.63 16.93
CA LEU A 199 -2.26 0.73 16.59
C LEU A 199 -2.56 1.72 17.72
N GLN A 200 -3.73 1.64 18.36
CA GLN A 200 -4.05 2.49 19.51
C GLN A 200 -3.10 2.26 20.70
N GLN A 201 -2.73 1.00 20.96
CA GLN A 201 -1.85 0.66 22.08
C GLN A 201 -0.42 1.16 21.88
N VAL A 202 0.09 1.14 20.66
CA VAL A 202 1.46 1.56 20.39
C VAL A 202 1.60 3.06 20.18
N LEU A 203 0.51 3.76 19.85
CA LEU A 203 0.52 5.19 19.54
C LEU A 203 1.26 6.05 20.59
N PRO A 204 1.04 5.91 21.92
CA PRO A 204 1.71 6.75 22.91
C PRO A 204 3.23 6.52 23.03
N SER A 205 3.72 5.37 22.57
CA SER A 205 5.14 4.98 22.65
C SER A 205 5.91 5.33 21.37
N LEU A 206 5.23 5.83 20.33
CA LEU A 206 5.85 6.28 19.10
C LEU A 206 6.29 7.74 19.17
N PRO A 207 7.33 8.13 18.42
CA PRO A 207 7.75 9.52 18.32
C PRO A 207 6.65 10.44 17.76
N ASP A 208 6.46 11.60 18.40
CA ASP A 208 5.61 12.68 17.90
C ASP A 208 6.43 13.56 16.93
N GLN A 209 6.73 13.05 15.75
CA GLN A 209 7.59 13.66 14.75
C GLN A 209 7.04 13.44 13.34
N HIS A 210 7.32 14.36 12.43
CA HIS A 210 6.99 14.22 11.02
C HIS A 210 7.91 13.19 10.35
N SER A 211 7.34 12.13 9.81
CA SER A 211 8.08 11.02 9.20
C SER A 211 8.68 11.37 7.83
N ASN A 212 8.11 12.32 7.09
CA ASN A 212 8.56 12.69 5.75
C ASN A 212 9.71 13.70 5.73
N LYS A 213 10.15 14.20 6.89
CA LYS A 213 11.24 15.17 6.98
C LYS A 213 12.56 14.49 7.28
N GLU A 214 13.63 14.94 6.62
CA GLU A 214 14.98 14.51 6.93
C GLU A 214 15.29 14.60 8.42
N GLY A 215 15.93 13.57 8.97
CA GLY A 215 16.28 13.47 10.37
C GLY A 215 16.19 12.03 10.88
N ASN A 216 16.19 11.88 12.20
CA ASN A 216 16.23 10.55 12.85
C ASN A 216 14.97 9.69 12.61
N TYR A 217 13.86 10.31 12.18
CA TYR A 217 12.57 9.63 11.99
C TYR A 217 12.12 9.61 10.52
N TYR A 218 13.01 10.00 9.60
CA TYR A 218 12.72 10.00 8.17
C TYR A 218 12.37 8.59 7.67
N GLY A 219 11.19 8.45 7.07
CA GLY A 219 10.65 7.19 6.60
C GLY A 219 10.21 6.20 7.70
N ARG A 220 10.25 6.60 8.98
CA ARG A 220 9.84 5.75 10.12
C ARG A 220 8.37 5.96 10.48
N ILE A 221 7.75 4.94 11.08
CA ILE A 221 6.39 5.05 11.62
C ILE A 221 6.42 5.89 12.90
N THR A 222 5.66 6.98 12.90
CA THR A 222 5.51 7.96 13.97
C THR A 222 4.04 8.10 14.36
N GLN A 223 3.72 8.88 15.40
CA GLN A 223 2.33 9.11 15.82
C GLN A 223 1.43 9.61 14.67
N PRO A 224 1.84 10.62 13.85
CA PRO A 224 1.04 11.06 12.71
C PRO A 224 0.72 9.93 11.71
N VAL A 225 1.68 9.04 11.42
CA VAL A 225 1.46 7.90 10.52
C VAL A 225 0.38 6.97 11.07
N VAL A 226 0.42 6.69 12.37
CA VAL A 226 -0.58 5.84 13.03
C VAL A 226 -1.93 6.54 13.13
N ASN A 227 -1.97 7.85 13.41
CA ASN A 227 -3.21 8.63 13.40
C ASN A 227 -3.90 8.59 12.03
N PHE A 228 -3.14 8.69 10.94
CA PHE A 228 -3.67 8.53 9.59
C PHE A 228 -4.25 7.11 9.35
N LEU A 229 -3.54 6.07 9.75
CA LEU A 229 -4.01 4.68 9.63
C LEU A 229 -5.29 4.44 10.42
N LEU A 230 -5.39 4.96 11.65
CA LEU A 230 -6.58 4.85 12.50
C LEU A 230 -7.78 5.59 11.88
N ALA A 231 -7.57 6.78 11.29
CA ALA A 231 -8.59 7.49 10.54
C ALA A 231 -9.10 6.67 9.34
N LYS A 232 -8.17 6.10 8.55
CA LYS A 232 -8.50 5.28 7.39
C LYS A 232 -9.23 3.99 7.76
N LEU A 233 -8.82 3.34 8.83
CA LEU A 233 -9.49 2.15 9.38
C LEU A 233 -10.91 2.47 9.85
N ALA A 234 -11.09 3.57 10.59
CA ALA A 234 -12.40 4.01 11.05
C ALA A 234 -13.33 4.35 9.89
N LEU A 235 -12.85 5.04 8.85
CA LEU A 235 -13.62 5.35 7.64
C LEU A 235 -14.12 4.10 6.92
N ASN A 236 -13.31 3.04 6.91
CA ASN A 236 -13.63 1.77 6.24
C ASN A 236 -14.27 0.72 7.19
N ALA A 237 -14.65 1.09 8.42
CA ALA A 237 -15.13 0.16 9.43
C ALA A 237 -16.36 -0.66 8.98
N GLU A 238 -17.29 -0.06 8.21
CA GLU A 238 -18.45 -0.78 7.65
C GLU A 238 -18.02 -1.96 6.77
N ILE A 239 -16.89 -1.83 6.07
CA ILE A 239 -16.36 -2.86 5.18
C ILE A 239 -15.63 -3.93 5.99
N TYR A 240 -14.77 -3.52 6.93
CA TYR A 240 -13.91 -4.46 7.65
C TYR A 240 -14.64 -5.21 8.78
N MET A 241 -15.69 -4.62 9.35
CA MET A 241 -16.56 -5.29 10.32
C MET A 241 -17.61 -6.20 9.68
N TYR A 242 -17.54 -6.42 8.36
CA TYR A 242 -18.47 -7.25 7.60
C TYR A 242 -17.81 -8.55 7.15
N ASP A 243 -18.14 -9.66 7.81
CA ASP A 243 -17.47 -10.96 7.61
C ASP A 243 -18.02 -11.75 6.43
N ASP A 244 -19.24 -11.50 5.99
CA ASP A 244 -19.82 -12.13 4.80
C ASP A 244 -20.13 -11.10 3.70
N TRP A 245 -19.07 -10.59 3.07
CA TRP A 245 -19.15 -9.62 1.97
C TRP A 245 -19.96 -10.11 0.76
N THR A 246 -20.28 -11.42 0.68
CA THR A 246 -21.10 -11.99 -0.41
C THR A 246 -22.61 -11.79 -0.21
N GLN A 247 -23.04 -11.19 0.88
CA GLN A 247 -24.44 -10.81 1.11
C GLN A 247 -24.83 -9.45 0.49
N GLY A 248 -23.89 -8.84 -0.23
CA GLY A 248 -24.07 -7.56 -0.90
C GLY A 248 -23.84 -6.34 -0.02
N TYR A 249 -23.66 -5.22 -0.68
CA TYR A 249 -23.27 -3.95 -0.04
C TYR A 249 -24.27 -3.46 1.02
N ALA A 250 -25.57 -3.67 0.80
CA ALA A 250 -26.62 -3.18 1.68
C ALA A 250 -26.70 -3.92 3.03
N SER A 251 -26.11 -5.12 3.13
CA SER A 251 -26.16 -5.96 4.34
C SER A 251 -25.04 -5.68 5.33
N ARG A 252 -24.10 -4.78 4.99
CA ARG A 252 -22.99 -4.41 5.87
C ARG A 252 -23.48 -3.64 7.11
N PRO A 253 -22.74 -3.72 8.25
CA PRO A 253 -23.06 -2.92 9.42
C PRO A 253 -22.95 -1.42 9.09
N LYS A 254 -23.72 -0.59 9.80
CA LYS A 254 -23.65 0.86 9.64
C LYS A 254 -22.55 1.44 10.50
N GLY A 255 -21.78 2.39 9.98
CA GLY A 255 -20.71 3.05 10.74
C GLY A 255 -21.20 3.78 11.98
N SER A 256 -22.46 4.25 12.00
CA SER A 256 -23.10 4.79 13.20
C SER A 256 -23.23 3.79 14.35
N ASP A 257 -23.27 2.50 14.06
CA ASP A 257 -23.48 1.41 15.05
C ASP A 257 -22.15 0.76 15.47
N ILE A 258 -21.05 1.06 14.75
CA ILE A 258 -19.69 0.60 15.08
C ILE A 258 -19.03 1.67 15.95
N HIS A 259 -18.55 1.28 17.13
CA HIS A 259 -18.01 2.24 18.07
C HIS A 259 -16.61 1.88 18.53
N PHE A 260 -15.80 2.92 18.74
CA PHE A 260 -14.43 2.82 19.23
C PHE A 260 -14.26 3.65 20.50
N SER A 261 -13.37 3.19 21.38
CA SER A 261 -12.92 3.98 22.52
C SER A 261 -11.71 4.81 22.10
N VAL A 262 -11.76 6.11 22.27
CA VAL A 262 -10.64 7.02 22.02
C VAL A 262 -10.30 7.79 23.31
N PRO A 263 -9.04 8.23 23.51
CA PRO A 263 -8.68 9.05 24.66
C PRO A 263 -9.56 10.30 24.76
N ALA A 264 -10.02 10.63 25.95
CA ALA A 264 -10.85 11.83 26.18
C ALA A 264 -10.05 13.11 26.08
N SER A 265 -8.75 13.07 26.41
CA SER A 265 -7.78 14.17 26.26
C SER A 265 -6.35 13.63 26.15
N ASP A 266 -5.43 14.42 25.58
CA ASP A 266 -4.01 14.05 25.46
C ASP A 266 -3.30 13.99 26.83
N ALA A 267 -3.79 14.72 27.83
CA ALA A 267 -3.28 14.68 29.19
C ALA A 267 -3.48 13.30 29.84
N SER A 268 -4.50 12.53 29.44
CA SER A 268 -4.77 11.19 29.97
C SER A 268 -3.80 10.13 29.47
N LEU A 269 -3.08 10.35 28.37
CA LEU A 269 -2.09 9.43 27.82
C LEU A 269 -0.74 9.43 28.56
N ARG A 270 -0.44 10.49 29.31
CA ARG A 270 0.91 10.73 29.88
C ARG A 270 1.12 10.24 31.31
N ASN A 271 0.09 9.85 32.04
CA ASN A 271 0.19 9.66 33.51
C ASN A 271 0.06 8.21 34.01
N GLY A 272 0.00 7.19 33.18
CA GLY A 272 -0.11 5.78 33.64
C GLY A 272 -1.38 5.43 34.44
N ASP A 273 -2.25 6.41 34.71
CA ASP A 273 -3.55 6.23 35.34
C ASP A 273 -4.60 5.80 34.27
N LYS A 274 -5.74 5.30 34.74
CA LYS A 274 -6.84 4.93 33.83
C LYS A 274 -7.16 6.08 32.88
N VAL A 275 -6.84 5.85 31.58
CA VAL A 275 -7.13 6.81 30.52
C VAL A 275 -8.65 6.99 30.46
N ASP A 276 -9.15 8.18 30.74
CA ASP A 276 -10.54 8.51 30.47
C ASP A 276 -10.78 8.41 28.97
N CYS A 277 -11.68 7.49 28.58
CA CYS A 277 -12.02 7.26 27.17
C CYS A 277 -13.43 7.72 26.89
N ARG A 278 -13.63 8.32 25.73
CA ARG A 278 -14.95 8.57 25.16
C ARG A 278 -15.25 7.56 24.06
N LYS A 279 -16.52 7.18 23.95
CA LYS A 279 -16.98 6.23 22.92
C LYS A 279 -17.48 7.05 21.73
N LEU A 280 -16.89 6.83 20.55
CA LEU A 280 -17.23 7.49 19.29
C LEU A 280 -17.69 6.44 18.27
N ASN A 281 -18.63 6.80 17.38
CA ASN A 281 -18.96 5.96 16.24
C ASN A 281 -17.82 5.97 15.20
N ALA A 282 -17.93 5.16 14.13
CA ALA A 282 -16.88 5.04 13.14
C ALA A 282 -16.55 6.39 12.46
N TRP A 283 -17.55 7.20 12.14
CA TRP A 283 -17.36 8.50 11.48
C TRP A 283 -16.74 9.53 12.41
N GLU A 284 -17.24 9.65 13.63
CA GLU A 284 -16.66 10.50 14.66
C GLU A 284 -15.22 10.11 14.98
N THR A 285 -14.91 8.81 14.97
CA THR A 285 -13.55 8.30 15.18
C THR A 285 -12.61 8.70 14.04
N CYS A 286 -13.07 8.61 12.78
CA CYS A 286 -12.33 9.10 11.64
C CYS A 286 -12.04 10.59 11.74
N ILE A 287 -13.05 11.41 12.07
CA ILE A 287 -12.92 12.86 12.28
C ILE A 287 -11.88 13.15 13.36
N TYR A 288 -11.98 12.46 14.51
CA TYR A 288 -11.06 12.60 15.63
C TYR A 288 -9.59 12.42 15.23
N TYR A 289 -9.26 11.35 14.50
CA TYR A 289 -7.87 11.10 14.09
C TYR A 289 -7.41 12.03 12.95
N CYS A 290 -8.32 12.48 12.07
CA CYS A 290 -8.00 13.54 11.10
C CYS A 290 -7.69 14.88 11.77
N ASP A 291 -8.40 15.22 12.86
CA ASP A 291 -8.15 16.42 13.64
C ASP A 291 -6.79 16.37 14.34
N LYS A 292 -6.35 15.18 14.81
CA LYS A 292 -5.00 14.99 15.35
C LYS A 292 -3.91 15.39 14.35
N LEU A 293 -4.05 15.01 13.09
CA LEU A 293 -3.10 15.40 12.04
C LEU A 293 -3.02 16.93 11.86
N ALA A 294 -4.15 17.62 11.96
CA ALA A 294 -4.17 19.09 11.92
C ALA A 294 -3.49 19.71 13.17
N GLU A 295 -3.71 19.14 14.35
CA GLU A 295 -3.07 19.54 15.60
C GLU A 295 -1.55 19.33 15.57
N GLU A 296 -1.08 18.28 14.88
CA GLU A 296 0.33 17.96 14.63
C GLU A 296 0.98 18.86 13.56
N GLY A 297 0.20 19.79 12.97
CA GLY A 297 0.71 20.82 12.07
C GLY A 297 0.76 20.45 10.59
N TYR A 298 0.11 19.37 10.16
CA TYR A 298 -0.03 19.08 8.73
C TYR A 298 -0.98 20.07 8.07
N VAL A 299 -0.58 20.56 6.91
CA VAL A 299 -1.33 21.52 6.09
C VAL A 299 -1.20 21.16 4.62
N LEU A 300 -2.16 21.59 3.80
CA LEU A 300 -2.03 21.48 2.35
C LEU A 300 -0.86 22.33 1.85
N GLU A 301 -0.07 21.79 0.95
CA GLU A 301 0.88 22.59 0.18
C GLU A 301 0.11 23.56 -0.73
N SER A 302 0.69 24.74 -0.93
CA SER A 302 0.08 25.74 -1.81
C SER A 302 0.12 25.33 -3.29
N ASP A 303 1.13 24.57 -3.67
CA ASP A 303 1.30 23.91 -4.95
C ASP A 303 1.27 22.41 -4.74
N ASP A 304 0.23 21.75 -5.26
CA ASP A 304 0.05 20.31 -5.11
C ASP A 304 1.20 19.50 -5.71
N SER A 305 1.80 19.98 -6.79
CA SER A 305 2.91 19.30 -7.46
C SER A 305 4.15 19.14 -6.57
N PHE A 306 4.30 20.01 -5.55
CA PHE A 306 5.42 19.93 -4.62
C PHE A 306 5.43 18.63 -3.80
N ASN A 307 4.26 18.05 -3.53
CA ASN A 307 4.13 16.77 -2.84
C ASN A 307 4.79 15.60 -3.59
N PHE A 308 5.03 15.76 -4.89
CA PHE A 308 5.53 14.74 -5.80
C PHE A 308 6.84 15.15 -6.49
N SER A 309 7.44 16.24 -6.04
CA SER A 309 8.71 16.76 -6.57
C SER A 309 9.89 15.88 -6.17
N THR A 310 11.05 16.12 -6.77
CA THR A 310 12.33 15.46 -6.43
C THR A 310 12.89 15.89 -5.07
N HIS A 311 12.22 16.80 -4.38
CA HIS A 311 12.56 17.32 -3.05
C HIS A 311 11.33 17.32 -2.12
N ASN A 312 10.45 16.33 -2.29
CA ASN A 312 9.19 16.24 -1.55
C ASN A 312 9.35 15.78 -0.09
N GLU A 313 10.57 15.44 0.35
CA GLU A 313 10.91 15.20 1.75
C GLU A 313 10.71 16.44 2.64
N THR A 314 10.56 17.62 2.04
CA THR A 314 10.28 18.87 2.76
C THR A 314 8.81 19.28 2.75
N SER A 315 7.93 18.48 2.13
CA SER A 315 6.48 18.74 2.09
C SER A 315 5.88 18.83 3.49
N LYS A 316 4.96 19.78 3.69
CA LYS A 316 4.16 19.94 4.92
C LYS A 316 2.86 19.12 4.87
N GLU A 317 2.59 18.51 3.74
CA GLU A 317 1.37 17.74 3.47
C GLU A 317 1.61 16.24 3.55
N ASN A 318 2.80 15.77 3.10
CA ASN A 318 3.16 14.36 3.14
C ASN A 318 3.31 13.88 4.59
N ILE A 319 2.62 12.78 4.93
CA ILE A 319 2.60 12.21 6.28
C ILE A 319 3.52 11.00 6.36
N PHE A 320 3.47 10.15 5.35
CA PHE A 320 4.32 8.96 5.28
C PHE A 320 4.71 8.69 3.83
N THR A 321 6.00 8.55 3.62
CA THR A 321 6.59 8.29 2.31
C THR A 321 7.52 7.08 2.36
N ILE A 322 7.78 6.48 1.20
CA ILE A 322 8.90 5.57 1.02
C ILE A 322 10.08 6.44 0.61
N PRO A 323 11.13 6.56 1.46
CA PRO A 323 12.31 7.32 1.12
C PRO A 323 12.96 6.80 -0.15
N MET A 324 13.31 7.72 -1.05
CA MET A 324 13.94 7.43 -2.33
C MET A 324 15.22 8.22 -2.47
N ASP A 325 16.28 7.56 -2.84
CA ASP A 325 17.53 8.15 -3.31
C ASP A 325 18.13 7.20 -4.33
N LYS A 326 18.24 7.64 -5.56
CA LYS A 326 18.73 6.82 -6.68
C LYS A 326 20.12 6.23 -6.49
N ASN A 327 20.93 6.77 -5.56
CA ASN A 327 22.30 6.31 -5.29
C ASN A 327 22.38 5.37 -4.07
N ILE A 328 21.41 5.43 -3.15
CA ILE A 328 21.47 4.78 -1.83
C ILE A 328 20.42 3.68 -1.72
N TYR A 329 19.19 3.92 -2.15
CA TYR A 329 18.08 3.01 -1.97
C TYR A 329 17.81 2.17 -3.21
N THR A 330 17.36 0.93 -3.00
CA THR A 330 17.02 -0.01 -4.06
C THR A 330 15.51 -0.08 -4.35
N ASN A 331 14.71 0.75 -3.67
CA ASN A 331 13.27 0.81 -3.90
C ASN A 331 12.96 1.15 -5.35
N GLN A 332 11.97 0.49 -5.93
CA GLN A 332 11.59 0.70 -7.34
C GLN A 332 10.56 1.82 -7.45
N PHE A 333 10.63 2.56 -8.54
CA PHE A 333 9.67 3.59 -8.93
C PHE A 333 9.19 3.33 -10.36
N HIS A 334 8.20 2.45 -10.50
CA HIS A 334 7.76 1.99 -11.82
C HIS A 334 6.74 2.91 -12.53
N TYR A 335 6.20 3.92 -11.88
CA TYR A 335 5.00 4.61 -12.34
C TYR A 335 5.19 5.33 -13.68
N LEU A 336 6.09 6.30 -13.74
CA LEU A 336 6.38 7.04 -14.98
C LEU A 336 7.01 6.13 -16.04
N PHE A 337 8.01 5.34 -15.65
CA PHE A 337 8.69 4.37 -16.47
C PHE A 337 7.71 3.44 -17.20
N ARG A 338 6.74 2.86 -16.49
CA ARG A 338 5.75 1.96 -17.07
C ARG A 338 4.73 2.67 -17.95
N SER A 339 4.48 3.97 -17.72
CA SER A 339 3.43 4.73 -18.38
C SER A 339 3.87 5.35 -19.71
N TYR A 340 5.07 5.94 -19.78
CA TYR A 340 5.50 6.70 -20.94
C TYR A 340 5.80 5.84 -22.17
N HIS A 341 5.55 6.42 -23.37
CA HIS A 341 5.99 5.84 -24.64
C HIS A 341 7.52 5.83 -24.72
N TYR A 342 8.11 4.88 -25.44
CA TYR A 342 9.57 4.73 -25.59
C TYR A 342 10.27 6.02 -26.04
N THR A 343 9.69 6.72 -27.04
CA THR A 343 10.22 8.02 -27.51
C THR A 343 10.15 9.08 -26.42
N HIS A 344 9.11 9.06 -25.57
CA HIS A 344 8.96 10.02 -24.48
C HIS A 344 10.05 9.80 -23.41
N GLY A 345 10.19 8.58 -22.92
CA GLY A 345 11.24 8.24 -21.96
C GLY A 345 12.64 8.51 -22.53
N GLY A 346 12.90 8.14 -23.79
CA GLY A 346 14.16 8.40 -24.46
C GLY A 346 14.53 9.89 -24.52
N ALA A 347 13.55 10.77 -24.74
CA ALA A 347 13.76 12.23 -24.73
C ALA A 347 14.06 12.77 -23.32
N LEU A 348 13.66 12.03 -22.27
CA LEU A 348 13.96 12.33 -20.87
C LEU A 348 15.30 11.72 -20.40
N GLY A 349 15.95 10.92 -21.25
CA GLY A 349 17.24 10.29 -20.95
C GLY A 349 17.16 8.90 -20.33
N TRP A 350 16.00 8.27 -20.28
CA TRP A 350 15.82 6.93 -19.69
C TRP A 350 14.84 6.05 -20.48
N GLY A 351 14.82 4.76 -20.17
CA GLY A 351 13.88 3.79 -20.75
C GLY A 351 12.45 4.00 -20.29
N SER A 352 11.49 3.49 -21.06
CA SER A 352 10.09 3.42 -20.66
C SER A 352 9.38 2.27 -21.37
N GLU A 353 8.22 1.85 -20.87
CA GLU A 353 7.59 0.58 -21.28
C GLU A 353 6.27 0.75 -22.04
N ASN A 354 5.70 1.95 -22.11
CA ASN A 354 4.46 2.25 -22.83
C ASN A 354 3.26 1.38 -22.39
N GLY A 355 3.09 1.15 -21.11
CA GLY A 355 2.03 0.27 -20.58
C GLY A 355 0.81 1.03 -20.07
N THR A 356 0.88 1.48 -18.82
CA THR A 356 -0.22 2.06 -18.04
C THR A 356 -0.77 3.33 -18.69
N CYS A 357 -2.09 3.48 -18.67
CA CYS A 357 -2.77 4.73 -19.02
C CYS A 357 -4.03 4.92 -18.19
N ALA A 358 -4.50 6.17 -18.10
CA ALA A 358 -5.79 6.49 -17.52
C ALA A 358 -6.93 5.82 -18.30
N THR A 359 -8.01 5.52 -17.61
CA THR A 359 -9.28 5.10 -18.24
C THR A 359 -10.02 6.27 -18.87
N ILE A 360 -11.01 5.97 -19.66
CA ILE A 360 -11.91 6.99 -20.24
C ILE A 360 -12.70 7.71 -19.12
N SER A 361 -13.14 6.98 -18.08
CA SER A 361 -13.84 7.55 -16.93
C SER A 361 -13.00 8.60 -16.21
N THR A 362 -11.72 8.33 -15.99
CA THR A 362 -10.79 9.27 -15.35
C THR A 362 -10.64 10.56 -16.16
N MET A 363 -10.48 10.45 -17.47
CA MET A 363 -10.33 11.63 -18.32
C MET A 363 -11.63 12.44 -18.43
N LYS A 364 -12.79 11.76 -18.41
CA LYS A 364 -14.09 12.43 -18.33
C LYS A 364 -14.32 13.13 -17.00
N ALA A 365 -13.95 12.51 -15.87
CA ALA A 365 -14.05 13.14 -14.56
C ALA A 365 -13.18 14.40 -14.45
N ASN A 366 -12.06 14.45 -15.19
CA ASN A 366 -11.19 15.63 -15.30
C ASN A 366 -11.72 16.67 -16.30
N HIS A 367 -12.83 16.44 -17.01
CA HIS A 367 -13.35 17.29 -18.08
C HIS A 367 -12.28 17.63 -19.13
N TYR A 368 -11.40 16.65 -19.45
CA TYR A 368 -10.28 16.88 -20.35
C TYR A 368 -10.71 17.46 -21.70
N GLY A 369 -10.14 18.61 -22.05
CA GLY A 369 -10.44 19.35 -23.29
C GLY A 369 -11.73 20.16 -23.25
N GLU A 370 -12.43 20.23 -22.12
CA GLU A 370 -13.63 21.05 -21.92
C GLU A 370 -13.26 22.41 -21.28
N VAL A 371 -14.20 23.35 -21.29
CA VAL A 371 -13.98 24.72 -20.78
C VAL A 371 -13.76 24.75 -19.27
N ASP A 372 -14.27 23.74 -18.56
CA ASP A 372 -14.20 23.55 -17.11
C ASP A 372 -13.27 22.40 -16.72
N GLU A 373 -12.24 22.10 -17.56
CA GLU A 373 -11.20 21.13 -17.28
C GLU A 373 -10.63 21.34 -15.87
N ASP A 374 -10.52 20.26 -15.09
CA ASP A 374 -9.91 20.30 -13.77
C ASP A 374 -8.43 20.71 -13.87
N ALA A 375 -8.03 21.68 -13.05
CA ALA A 375 -6.67 22.24 -13.12
C ALA A 375 -5.59 21.18 -12.84
N ARG A 376 -5.91 20.12 -12.07
CA ARG A 376 -5.00 19.01 -11.77
C ARG A 376 -4.78 18.07 -12.97
N CYS A 377 -5.61 18.16 -14.02
CA CYS A 377 -5.48 17.29 -15.19
C CYS A 377 -4.08 17.40 -15.81
N LYS A 378 -3.54 18.62 -15.94
CA LYS A 378 -2.21 18.89 -16.51
C LYS A 378 -1.06 18.46 -15.61
N MET A 379 -1.28 18.35 -14.32
CA MET A 379 -0.29 17.84 -13.37
C MET A 379 -0.29 16.30 -13.35
N ASN A 380 -1.48 15.72 -13.42
CA ASN A 380 -1.65 14.27 -13.23
C ASN A 380 -1.44 13.47 -14.51
N PHE A 381 -1.56 14.10 -15.70
CA PHE A 381 -1.60 13.39 -16.99
C PHE A 381 -0.87 14.12 -18.11
N VAL A 382 -0.14 13.36 -18.93
CA VAL A 382 0.24 13.78 -20.28
C VAL A 382 -0.80 13.27 -21.27
N ALA A 383 -1.44 14.20 -21.99
CA ALA A 383 -2.43 13.91 -23.03
C ALA A 383 -2.24 14.88 -24.22
N GLY A 384 -2.67 14.49 -25.43
CA GLY A 384 -2.45 15.26 -26.65
C GLY A 384 -0.98 15.22 -27.11
N VAL A 385 -0.52 16.28 -27.80
CA VAL A 385 0.85 16.38 -28.35
C VAL A 385 1.86 16.52 -27.25
N VAL A 386 2.80 15.58 -27.21
CA VAL A 386 3.87 15.54 -26.20
C VAL A 386 4.96 16.55 -26.53
N LYS A 387 5.33 17.35 -25.52
CA LYS A 387 6.45 18.30 -25.60
C LYS A 387 7.45 18.04 -24.48
N VAL A 388 8.73 18.06 -24.84
CA VAL A 388 9.83 18.02 -23.88
C VAL A 388 10.73 19.26 -24.15
N ASP A 389 11.01 20.01 -23.12
CA ASP A 389 11.78 21.28 -23.20
C ASP A 389 11.20 22.27 -24.24
N GLY A 390 9.85 22.29 -24.35
CA GLY A 390 9.13 23.17 -25.27
C GLY A 390 9.04 22.68 -26.72
N HIS A 391 9.72 21.58 -27.08
CA HIS A 391 9.75 21.02 -28.42
C HIS A 391 8.82 19.80 -28.55
N GLU A 392 8.05 19.74 -29.66
CA GLU A 392 7.22 18.56 -29.97
C GLU A 392 8.11 17.34 -30.22
N LEU A 393 7.78 16.22 -29.59
CA LEU A 393 8.45 14.97 -29.85
C LEU A 393 7.92 14.33 -31.13
N LEU A 394 8.83 13.89 -31.99
CA LEU A 394 8.49 13.15 -33.19
C LEU A 394 8.76 11.66 -33.00
N MET A 395 7.83 10.84 -33.43
CA MET A 395 8.02 9.40 -33.58
C MET A 395 8.91 9.08 -34.80
N ASP A 396 9.37 7.85 -34.92
CA ASP A 396 10.22 7.37 -36.05
C ASP A 396 9.63 7.63 -37.43
N ASN A 397 8.32 7.73 -37.54
CA ASN A 397 7.61 8.03 -38.78
C ASN A 397 7.52 9.55 -39.10
N GLY A 398 8.20 10.40 -38.32
CA GLY A 398 8.22 11.86 -38.46
C GLY A 398 6.94 12.58 -38.02
N LYS A 399 5.98 11.89 -37.43
CA LYS A 399 4.75 12.51 -36.90
C LYS A 399 4.93 12.85 -35.41
N PRO A 400 4.25 13.90 -34.91
CA PRO A 400 4.23 14.18 -33.49
C PRO A 400 3.77 12.98 -32.67
N LEU A 401 4.42 12.73 -31.52
CA LEU A 401 3.90 11.83 -30.52
C LEU A 401 2.70 12.50 -29.85
N GLU A 402 1.52 11.92 -30.02
CA GLU A 402 0.26 12.47 -29.50
C GLU A 402 -0.50 11.39 -28.74
N TYR A 403 -0.66 11.53 -27.43
CA TYR A 403 -1.46 10.62 -26.64
C TYR A 403 -2.96 10.88 -26.81
N GLN A 404 -3.71 9.80 -27.05
CA GLN A 404 -5.14 9.85 -27.39
C GLN A 404 -5.98 9.39 -26.19
N PRO A 405 -6.42 10.30 -25.29
CA PRO A 405 -6.99 9.95 -23.98
C PRO A 405 -8.29 9.14 -24.05
N PHE A 406 -9.08 9.30 -25.12
CA PHE A 406 -10.35 8.60 -25.27
C PHE A 406 -10.33 7.38 -26.21
N GLU A 407 -9.19 7.07 -26.82
CA GLU A 407 -9.03 5.95 -27.76
C GLU A 407 -8.55 4.66 -27.06
N VAL A 408 -9.00 4.45 -25.83
CA VAL A 408 -8.58 3.31 -24.99
C VAL A 408 -9.47 2.10 -25.27
N ALA A 409 -8.85 0.92 -25.39
CA ALA A 409 -9.51 -0.37 -25.47
C ALA A 409 -8.66 -1.44 -24.76
N GLN A 410 -9.26 -2.52 -24.28
CA GLN A 410 -8.53 -3.60 -23.60
C GLN A 410 -7.47 -4.26 -24.49
N ASN A 411 -7.74 -4.37 -25.80
CA ASN A 411 -6.83 -4.89 -26.80
C ASN A 411 -6.74 -3.91 -27.96
N LEU A 412 -5.57 -3.31 -28.12
CA LEU A 412 -5.26 -2.31 -29.15
C LEU A 412 -4.51 -2.90 -30.35
N THR A 413 -4.35 -4.22 -30.45
CA THR A 413 -3.50 -4.86 -31.47
C THR A 413 -3.79 -4.37 -32.89
N ASN A 414 -5.06 -4.14 -33.24
CA ASN A 414 -5.48 -3.67 -34.55
C ASN A 414 -5.84 -2.17 -34.59
N SER A 415 -5.54 -1.44 -33.51
CA SER A 415 -5.82 -0.01 -33.45
C SER A 415 -4.73 0.81 -34.14
N LYS A 416 -5.12 1.85 -34.88
CA LYS A 416 -4.16 2.86 -35.37
C LYS A 416 -3.45 3.61 -34.21
N PHE A 417 -4.03 3.56 -33.01
CA PHE A 417 -3.49 4.16 -31.79
C PHE A 417 -2.81 3.15 -30.86
N VAL A 418 -2.40 1.99 -31.37
CA VAL A 418 -1.81 0.91 -30.55
C VAL A 418 -0.71 1.39 -29.61
N LYS A 419 0.13 2.33 -30.02
CA LYS A 419 1.22 2.90 -29.21
C LYS A 419 0.84 4.18 -28.45
N THR A 420 -0.23 4.88 -28.83
CA THR A 420 -0.53 6.22 -28.35
C THR A 420 -1.88 6.33 -27.60
N ALA A 421 -2.68 5.29 -27.56
CA ALA A 421 -3.96 5.27 -26.85
C ALA A 421 -3.79 5.51 -25.33
N GLY A 422 -4.65 6.36 -24.77
CA GLY A 422 -4.75 6.70 -23.34
C GLY A 422 -3.79 7.81 -22.89
N ALA A 423 -4.23 8.63 -21.95
CA ALA A 423 -3.39 9.60 -21.24
C ALA A 423 -2.38 8.89 -20.34
N ARG A 424 -1.19 9.47 -20.21
CA ARG A 424 -0.10 8.90 -19.42
C ARG A 424 -0.01 9.55 -18.05
N MET A 425 0.55 8.81 -17.09
CA MET A 425 0.82 9.32 -15.75
C MET A 425 1.90 10.40 -15.79
N GLU A 426 1.68 11.52 -15.08
CA GLU A 426 2.68 12.58 -14.89
C GLU A 426 2.69 13.17 -13.48
N LYS A 427 1.98 12.61 -12.54
CA LYS A 427 1.81 13.18 -11.19
C LYS A 427 3.14 13.47 -10.48
N TYR A 428 4.13 12.61 -10.65
CA TYR A 428 5.47 12.80 -10.09
C TYR A 428 6.36 13.60 -11.04
N GLU A 429 7.12 14.54 -10.48
CA GLU A 429 8.17 15.24 -11.22
C GLU A 429 9.16 14.24 -11.81
N VAL A 430 9.57 14.47 -13.07
CA VAL A 430 10.56 13.63 -13.73
C VAL A 430 11.95 13.94 -13.20
N ASP A 431 12.58 13.01 -12.51
CA ASP A 431 14.01 13.12 -12.14
C ASP A 431 14.89 12.95 -13.37
N ARG A 432 15.31 14.09 -13.97
CA ARG A 432 16.20 14.14 -15.14
C ARG A 432 17.60 13.59 -14.86
N THR A 433 17.92 13.33 -13.59
CA THR A 433 19.21 12.80 -13.16
C THR A 433 19.14 11.34 -12.76
N SER A 434 17.96 10.71 -12.92
CA SER A 434 17.76 9.28 -12.64
C SER A 434 18.58 8.38 -13.55
N TYR A 435 18.76 7.12 -13.16
CA TYR A 435 19.42 6.13 -14.00
C TYR A 435 18.64 5.84 -15.28
N MET A 436 19.32 5.34 -16.32
CA MET A 436 18.76 5.09 -17.65
C MET A 436 17.56 4.13 -17.67
N ASP A 437 17.37 3.29 -16.65
CA ASP A 437 16.21 2.41 -16.53
C ASP A 437 14.94 3.14 -16.01
N GLY A 438 15.07 4.39 -15.56
CA GLY A 438 13.96 5.22 -15.07
C GLY A 438 13.30 4.74 -13.79
N LYS A 439 13.84 3.73 -13.13
CA LYS A 439 13.22 3.07 -11.95
C LYS A 439 13.75 3.60 -10.63
N LEU A 440 14.96 4.12 -10.60
CA LEU A 440 15.59 4.68 -9.42
C LEU A 440 15.61 6.20 -9.52
N GLN A 441 14.66 6.84 -8.86
CA GLN A 441 14.49 8.30 -8.84
C GLN A 441 14.66 8.81 -7.40
N SER A 442 14.68 10.13 -7.23
CA SER A 442 14.88 10.77 -5.93
C SER A 442 13.58 11.28 -5.31
N ASN A 443 12.44 11.20 -6.01
CA ASN A 443 11.15 11.53 -5.42
C ASN A 443 10.74 10.45 -4.40
N ASP A 444 10.47 10.83 -3.17
CA ASP A 444 9.84 9.93 -2.21
C ASP A 444 8.47 9.49 -2.70
N ILE A 445 8.18 8.20 -2.58
CA ILE A 445 6.86 7.65 -2.95
C ILE A 445 5.87 7.97 -1.86
N VAL A 446 4.85 8.76 -2.16
CA VAL A 446 3.83 9.19 -1.20
C VAL A 446 2.86 8.07 -0.90
N LEU A 447 2.81 7.64 0.37
CA LEU A 447 1.84 6.67 0.87
C LEU A 447 0.63 7.36 1.51
N PHE A 448 0.88 8.32 2.40
CA PHE A 448 -0.15 9.05 3.14
C PHE A 448 0.12 10.55 3.08
N ARG A 449 -0.91 11.33 2.81
CA ARG A 449 -0.83 12.80 2.79
C ARG A 449 -2.10 13.46 3.34
N TYR A 450 -1.99 14.70 3.78
CA TYR A 450 -3.03 15.41 4.50
C TYR A 450 -4.27 15.71 3.65
N ALA A 451 -4.15 15.83 2.33
CA ALA A 451 -5.32 15.97 1.44
C ALA A 451 -6.25 14.75 1.54
N ASP A 452 -5.70 13.51 1.61
CA ASP A 452 -6.54 12.33 1.84
C ASP A 452 -7.23 12.40 3.22
N ALA A 453 -6.53 12.85 4.28
CA ALA A 453 -7.12 13.04 5.60
C ALA A 453 -8.29 14.05 5.57
N LEU A 454 -8.16 15.15 4.82
CA LEU A 454 -9.26 16.12 4.63
C LEU A 454 -10.45 15.51 3.88
N LEU A 455 -10.21 14.74 2.82
CA LEU A 455 -11.29 14.06 2.09
C LEU A 455 -11.94 12.95 2.93
N MET A 456 -11.17 12.22 3.74
CA MET A 456 -11.70 11.26 4.71
C MET A 456 -12.59 11.97 5.74
N LYS A 457 -12.17 13.12 6.26
CA LYS A 457 -12.95 13.91 7.20
C LYS A 457 -14.23 14.47 6.57
N ALA A 458 -14.17 14.99 5.34
CA ALA A 458 -15.34 15.43 4.59
C ALA A 458 -16.37 14.29 4.42
N GLU A 459 -15.89 13.12 4.02
CA GLU A 459 -16.73 11.93 3.84
C GLU A 459 -17.36 11.48 5.16
N ALA A 460 -16.56 11.39 6.23
CA ALA A 460 -17.02 10.98 7.55
C ALA A 460 -18.10 11.93 8.08
N LYS A 461 -17.91 13.24 7.94
CA LYS A 461 -18.92 14.26 8.30
C LYS A 461 -20.24 14.06 7.55
N VAL A 462 -20.17 13.90 6.22
CA VAL A 462 -21.38 13.70 5.41
C VAL A 462 -22.10 12.40 5.78
N ARG A 463 -21.37 11.30 6.02
CA ARG A 463 -21.94 10.01 6.47
C ARG A 463 -22.55 10.12 7.87
N ASN A 464 -22.02 10.98 8.73
CA ASN A 464 -22.52 11.27 10.08
C ASN A 464 -23.66 12.30 10.09
N GLY A 465 -24.09 12.79 8.93
CA GLY A 465 -25.14 13.82 8.79
C GLY A 465 -24.67 15.26 9.03
N GLU A 466 -23.37 15.49 9.03
CA GLU A 466 -22.74 16.79 9.21
C GLU A 466 -22.34 17.41 7.85
N ASN A 467 -21.94 18.69 7.87
CA ASN A 467 -21.49 19.41 6.68
C ASN A 467 -19.97 19.20 6.47
N GLY A 468 -19.56 18.63 5.32
CA GLY A 468 -18.17 18.42 4.90
C GLY A 468 -17.67 19.43 3.85
N ASP A 469 -18.43 20.51 3.59
CA ASP A 469 -18.13 21.48 2.52
C ASP A 469 -16.78 22.18 2.75
N GLU A 470 -16.42 22.48 3.99
CA GLU A 470 -15.16 23.15 4.32
C GLU A 470 -13.96 22.32 3.87
N GLU A 471 -13.89 21.05 4.30
CA GLU A 471 -12.77 20.15 4.00
C GLU A 471 -12.65 19.93 2.50
N LEU A 472 -13.77 19.65 1.82
CA LEU A 472 -13.80 19.44 0.38
C LEU A 472 -13.29 20.68 -0.38
N ASN A 473 -13.78 21.86 0.00
CA ASN A 473 -13.47 23.08 -0.75
C ASN A 473 -12.10 23.68 -0.40
N ARG A 474 -11.46 23.29 0.68
CA ARG A 474 -10.04 23.61 0.92
C ARG A 474 -9.16 22.98 -0.17
N ILE A 475 -9.42 21.73 -0.57
CA ILE A 475 -8.70 21.04 -1.64
C ILE A 475 -8.97 21.71 -2.99
N ARG A 476 -10.23 21.96 -3.31
CA ARG A 476 -10.63 22.60 -4.57
C ARG A 476 -10.06 24.01 -4.72
N ALA A 477 -10.12 24.80 -3.65
CA ALA A 477 -9.59 26.17 -3.64
C ALA A 477 -8.07 26.22 -3.88
N ARG A 478 -7.30 25.24 -3.37
CA ARG A 478 -5.87 25.13 -3.61
C ARG A 478 -5.52 25.13 -5.09
N VAL A 479 -6.31 24.43 -5.89
CA VAL A 479 -6.10 24.31 -7.35
C VAL A 479 -6.97 25.25 -8.16
N GLY A 480 -7.62 26.22 -7.54
CA GLY A 480 -8.43 27.23 -8.22
C GLY A 480 -9.77 26.74 -8.77
N MET A 481 -10.22 25.55 -8.36
CA MET A 481 -11.50 25.01 -8.80
C MET A 481 -12.68 25.62 -8.03
N PRO A 482 -13.85 25.83 -8.67
CA PRO A 482 -15.00 26.45 -8.03
C PRO A 482 -15.54 25.62 -6.86
N TYR A 483 -16.25 26.30 -5.96
CA TYR A 483 -16.96 25.66 -4.84
C TYR A 483 -17.86 24.51 -5.29
N ARG A 484 -17.84 23.42 -4.51
CA ARG A 484 -18.68 22.23 -4.73
C ARG A 484 -19.29 21.77 -3.41
N LYS A 485 -20.57 21.45 -3.38
CA LYS A 485 -21.22 20.90 -2.20
C LYS A 485 -20.68 19.51 -1.88
N ALA A 486 -20.38 19.24 -0.61
CA ALA A 486 -19.97 17.93 -0.15
C ALA A 486 -21.18 16.97 -0.11
N THR A 487 -21.34 16.21 -1.17
CA THR A 487 -22.19 15.02 -1.22
C THR A 487 -21.30 13.79 -1.37
N LEU A 488 -21.78 12.60 -1.04
CA LEU A 488 -20.98 11.38 -1.19
C LEU A 488 -20.49 11.19 -2.64
N ASP A 489 -21.33 11.42 -3.64
CA ASP A 489 -20.92 11.29 -5.06
C ASP A 489 -19.86 12.34 -5.42
N ASN A 490 -20.01 13.59 -4.99
CA ASN A 490 -19.03 14.64 -5.24
C ASN A 490 -17.70 14.38 -4.53
N ILE A 491 -17.73 13.80 -3.32
CA ILE A 491 -16.52 13.41 -2.59
C ILE A 491 -15.82 12.23 -3.28
N LEU A 492 -16.57 11.22 -3.76
CA LEU A 492 -15.98 10.09 -4.47
C LEU A 492 -15.28 10.53 -5.78
N GLU A 493 -15.86 11.50 -6.49
CA GLU A 493 -15.23 12.08 -7.67
C GLU A 493 -14.02 12.92 -7.31
N GLU A 494 -14.12 13.79 -6.28
CA GLU A 494 -12.99 14.59 -5.81
C GLU A 494 -11.82 13.71 -5.36
N ARG A 495 -12.09 12.57 -4.71
CA ARG A 495 -11.07 11.59 -4.36
C ARG A 495 -10.37 11.00 -5.59
N LEU A 496 -11.08 10.78 -6.70
CA LEU A 496 -10.45 10.36 -7.97
C LEU A 496 -9.55 11.46 -8.53
N LEU A 497 -10.04 12.72 -8.58
CA LEU A 497 -9.29 13.86 -9.12
C LEU A 497 -8.03 14.15 -8.31
N GLU A 498 -8.15 14.07 -6.98
CA GLU A 498 -7.06 14.40 -6.05
C GLU A 498 -6.07 13.26 -5.87
N LEU A 499 -6.53 12.02 -5.71
CA LEU A 499 -5.72 10.88 -5.29
C LEU A 499 -5.39 9.91 -6.43
N VAL A 500 -5.64 10.30 -7.68
CA VAL A 500 -5.27 9.48 -8.85
C VAL A 500 -3.78 9.12 -8.79
N TRP A 501 -3.44 7.89 -9.16
CA TRP A 501 -2.09 7.31 -9.11
C TRP A 501 -1.51 7.06 -7.70
N GLU A 502 -2.32 7.17 -6.63
CA GLU A 502 -1.86 6.94 -5.25
C GLU A 502 -2.34 5.60 -4.66
N GLY A 503 -3.03 4.76 -5.46
CA GLY A 503 -3.40 3.40 -5.05
C GLY A 503 -4.55 3.31 -4.04
N TRP A 504 -5.49 4.28 -4.02
CA TRP A 504 -6.62 4.28 -3.08
C TRP A 504 -7.97 3.96 -3.72
N ARG A 505 -8.06 4.00 -5.05
CA ARG A 505 -9.35 3.95 -5.76
C ARG A 505 -10.16 2.69 -5.49
N ARG A 506 -9.51 1.51 -5.38
CA ARG A 506 -10.21 0.26 -5.07
C ARG A 506 -10.95 0.34 -3.73
N GLN A 507 -10.30 0.80 -2.67
CA GLN A 507 -10.93 0.94 -1.36
C GLN A 507 -12.09 1.92 -1.40
N ASP A 508 -11.94 3.04 -2.12
CA ASP A 508 -13.00 4.02 -2.30
C ASP A 508 -14.22 3.39 -2.99
N LEU A 509 -14.03 2.74 -4.12
CA LEU A 509 -15.13 2.12 -4.86
C LEU A 509 -15.84 1.02 -4.05
N ILE A 510 -15.10 0.23 -3.27
CA ILE A 510 -15.69 -0.78 -2.36
C ILE A 510 -16.54 -0.08 -1.28
N ARG A 511 -16.00 0.96 -0.63
CA ARG A 511 -16.72 1.69 0.43
C ARG A 511 -17.98 2.38 -0.07
N PHE A 512 -17.99 2.85 -1.31
CA PHE A 512 -19.14 3.47 -1.96
C PHE A 512 -20.07 2.46 -2.67
N GLY A 513 -19.75 1.17 -2.65
CA GLY A 513 -20.55 0.13 -3.31
C GLY A 513 -20.53 0.18 -4.83
N LYS A 514 -19.48 0.77 -5.42
CA LYS A 514 -19.34 0.95 -6.87
C LYS A 514 -18.39 -0.06 -7.51
N PHE A 515 -17.53 -0.74 -6.72
CA PHE A 515 -16.46 -1.59 -7.23
C PHE A 515 -16.94 -2.74 -8.12
N THR A 516 -18.06 -3.37 -7.78
CA THR A 516 -18.67 -4.47 -8.55
C THR A 516 -19.57 -4.02 -9.70
N GLY A 517 -19.64 -2.71 -9.95
CA GLY A 517 -20.43 -2.10 -11.01
C GLY A 517 -19.77 -2.15 -12.39
N ALA A 518 -20.49 -1.71 -13.41
CA ALA A 518 -19.94 -1.45 -14.74
C ALA A 518 -19.22 -0.11 -14.77
N TYR A 519 -18.07 -0.05 -15.43
CA TYR A 519 -17.39 1.20 -15.78
C TYR A 519 -16.57 1.02 -17.05
N ASP A 520 -16.55 2.06 -17.90
CA ASP A 520 -15.84 2.07 -19.19
C ASP A 520 -16.02 0.76 -20.00
N LEU A 521 -14.91 0.02 -20.15
CA LEU A 521 -14.80 -1.21 -20.95
C LEU A 521 -15.09 -2.48 -20.13
N ARG A 522 -15.51 -2.32 -18.88
CA ARG A 522 -15.76 -3.43 -17.97
C ARG A 522 -17.26 -3.70 -17.83
N THR A 523 -17.62 -4.96 -18.01
CA THR A 523 -18.95 -5.50 -17.68
C THR A 523 -18.84 -6.36 -16.42
N PRO A 524 -19.72 -6.19 -15.41
CA PRO A 524 -19.72 -7.02 -14.22
C PRO A 524 -19.79 -8.51 -14.53
N LEU A 525 -19.10 -9.32 -13.74
CA LEU A 525 -19.19 -10.77 -13.84
C LEU A 525 -20.53 -11.27 -13.30
N GLN A 526 -20.94 -12.46 -13.74
CA GLN A 526 -22.13 -13.11 -13.18
C GLN A 526 -21.96 -13.33 -11.67
N GLY A 527 -22.91 -12.88 -10.87
CA GLY A 527 -22.89 -13.00 -9.40
C GLY A 527 -22.02 -11.95 -8.70
N GLU A 528 -21.31 -11.11 -9.41
CA GLU A 528 -20.40 -10.12 -8.82
C GLU A 528 -21.12 -9.07 -7.94
N SER A 529 -22.39 -8.79 -8.22
CA SER A 529 -23.23 -7.92 -7.39
C SER A 529 -23.38 -8.42 -5.94
N SER A 530 -23.07 -9.71 -5.67
CA SER A 530 -22.99 -10.23 -4.30
C SER A 530 -21.86 -9.57 -3.50
N GLY A 531 -20.79 -9.09 -4.17
CA GLY A 531 -19.62 -8.48 -3.54
C GLY A 531 -18.41 -9.42 -3.42
N TYR A 532 -18.46 -10.65 -3.97
CA TYR A 532 -17.36 -11.62 -3.78
C TYR A 532 -16.01 -11.12 -4.29
N THR A 533 -15.98 -10.29 -5.33
CA THR A 533 -14.76 -9.72 -5.90
C THR A 533 -14.17 -8.56 -5.07
N THR A 534 -14.84 -8.11 -4.03
CA THR A 534 -14.30 -7.07 -3.13
C THR A 534 -13.09 -7.53 -2.33
N VAL A 535 -12.85 -8.84 -2.26
CA VAL A 535 -11.62 -9.47 -1.77
C VAL A 535 -11.08 -10.41 -2.83
N PHE A 536 -9.78 -10.66 -2.80
CA PHE A 536 -9.14 -11.61 -3.72
C PHE A 536 -9.23 -13.05 -3.19
N PRO A 537 -9.12 -14.07 -4.06
CA PRO A 537 -9.09 -15.45 -3.62
C PRO A 537 -7.82 -15.73 -2.80
N ILE A 538 -7.94 -16.65 -1.83
CA ILE A 538 -6.76 -17.20 -1.18
C ILE A 538 -5.97 -17.98 -2.23
N PRO A 539 -4.66 -17.73 -2.41
CA PRO A 539 -3.88 -18.42 -3.41
C PRO A 539 -3.91 -19.94 -3.24
N GLN A 540 -4.17 -20.70 -4.31
CA GLN A 540 -4.32 -22.15 -4.24
C GLN A 540 -3.09 -22.83 -3.64
N LYS A 541 -1.88 -22.34 -3.99
CA LYS A 541 -0.62 -22.85 -3.41
C LYS A 541 -0.58 -22.72 -1.88
N CYS A 542 -1.22 -21.69 -1.30
CA CYS A 542 -1.29 -21.54 0.15
C CYS A 542 -2.24 -22.56 0.77
N ILE A 543 -3.39 -22.80 0.13
CA ILE A 543 -4.36 -23.83 0.57
C ILE A 543 -3.74 -25.22 0.49
N ASP A 544 -3.00 -25.52 -0.58
CA ASP A 544 -2.33 -26.81 -0.77
C ASP A 544 -1.24 -27.08 0.29
N LEU A 545 -0.60 -26.01 0.79
CA LEU A 545 0.42 -26.08 1.83
C LEU A 545 -0.14 -26.08 3.24
N ASN A 546 -1.35 -25.54 3.45
CA ASN A 546 -2.00 -25.44 4.76
C ASN A 546 -3.48 -25.85 4.65
N SER A 547 -3.80 -27.07 5.05
CA SER A 547 -5.15 -27.65 4.99
C SER A 547 -6.19 -26.93 5.84
N GLU A 548 -5.77 -26.09 6.78
CA GLU A 548 -6.68 -25.28 7.62
C GLU A 548 -7.19 -24.03 6.88
N LEU A 549 -6.62 -23.69 5.71
CA LEU A 549 -7.09 -22.58 4.89
C LEU A 549 -8.26 -23.01 4.02
N VAL A 550 -9.27 -22.16 3.97
CA VAL A 550 -10.49 -22.36 3.16
C VAL A 550 -10.60 -21.20 2.16
N GLN A 551 -10.95 -21.51 0.92
CA GLN A 551 -11.14 -20.50 -0.11
C GLN A 551 -12.24 -19.49 0.25
N ASN A 552 -12.06 -18.24 -0.12
CA ASN A 552 -13.07 -17.19 0.07
C ASN A 552 -14.36 -17.53 -0.68
N LYS A 553 -15.49 -17.22 -0.06
CA LYS A 553 -16.81 -17.41 -0.66
C LYS A 553 -16.89 -16.68 -2.01
N GLY A 554 -17.51 -17.32 -3.00
CA GLY A 554 -17.63 -16.82 -4.36
C GLY A 554 -16.55 -17.36 -5.32
N TYR A 555 -15.44 -17.88 -4.79
CA TYR A 555 -14.38 -18.52 -5.59
C TYR A 555 -14.43 -20.06 -5.55
N VAL A 556 -15.24 -20.64 -4.71
CA VAL A 556 -15.28 -22.11 -4.44
C VAL A 556 -15.86 -22.92 -5.63
N ASN A 557 -16.57 -22.28 -6.55
CA ASN A 557 -17.29 -22.96 -7.66
C ASN A 557 -16.67 -22.73 -9.05
N ILE A 558 -15.50 -22.13 -9.16
CA ILE A 558 -14.88 -21.84 -10.48
C ILE A 558 -14.14 -23.06 -11.03
N LEU A 559 -14.00 -24.15 -10.23
CA LEU A 559 -13.26 -25.36 -10.57
C LEU A 559 -14.13 -26.64 -10.67
N LYS A 560 -15.40 -26.52 -11.09
CA LYS A 560 -16.17 -27.72 -11.47
C LYS A 560 -16.90 -27.53 -12.78
#